data_02d066a0e00293b6398a1b77e162a4c1
#
_entry.id   02d066a0e00293b6398a1b77e162a4c1
#
_cell.length_a   1.000
_cell.length_b   1.000
_cell.length_c   1.000
_cell.angle_alpha   90.00
_cell.angle_beta   90.00
_cell.angle_gamma   90.00
#
_symmetry.space_group_name_H-M   'P 1'
#
loop_
_entity.id
_entity.type
_entity.pdbx_description
1 polymer ?
#
loop_
_entity_poly.entity_id
_entity_poly.type
_entity_poly.pdbx_seq_one_letter_code
_entity_poly.pdbx_strand_id
1 'polypeptide(L)'
;MSFKEYKNLDYAQVADEILSFWKSNEIFEKSITSREGHPTFTFFEGPPSANGTPGIHHVMARTIKDIFCRYQTLKGKQVKRKGGWDTHGLPVELQVEKELGITKEDIGVKISVAEYNQKCREAVMRYKDKWDEITEKMGYWVDMQDPYITYTPKYMESVWWLLAQLYNKGLLYKGYTIQPYSPKAGTGLSSHELNQPGCYKDVKDTTVVAMFEALSGQKLPFEAKHAEKTHFLAWTTTPWTLPGNVALAVGEDMAALEVGGELHLIDCQERHVDVGRHRLDGADPEARTD
;
A
#
# COMPACT_ATOMS: atom_id res chain seq x y z
N MET A 1 -22.20 -36.09 27.66
CA MET A 1 -22.66 -34.76 27.25
C MET A 1 -23.53 -34.96 26.02
N SER A 2 -24.81 -34.53 26.04
CA SER A 2 -25.65 -34.52 24.85
C SER A 2 -25.47 -33.19 24.16
N PHE A 3 -25.24 -33.21 22.83
CA PHE A 3 -25.22 -31.98 22.03
C PHE A 3 -26.64 -31.54 21.81
N LYS A 4 -26.86 -30.20 21.70
CA LYS A 4 -28.15 -29.59 21.38
C LYS A 4 -28.49 -29.96 19.93
N GLU A 5 -29.68 -30.51 19.70
CA GLU A 5 -30.19 -30.77 18.35
C GLU A 5 -31.01 -29.57 17.85
N TYR A 6 -30.72 -29.14 16.63
CA TYR A 6 -31.44 -28.04 15.97
C TYR A 6 -32.32 -28.64 14.86
N LYS A 7 -33.64 -28.51 14.97
CA LYS A 7 -34.59 -28.97 13.94
C LYS A 7 -34.59 -28.05 12.71
N ASN A 8 -34.45 -26.75 12.93
CA ASN A 8 -34.24 -25.72 11.90
C ASN A 8 -33.05 -24.85 12.32
N LEU A 9 -32.08 -24.63 11.40
CA LEU A 9 -30.91 -23.79 11.65
C LEU A 9 -31.27 -22.34 11.26
N ASP A 10 -31.54 -21.51 12.26
CA ASP A 10 -31.41 -20.07 12.14
C ASP A 10 -29.97 -19.71 12.54
N TYR A 11 -29.12 -19.43 11.55
CA TYR A 11 -27.71 -19.16 11.80
C TYR A 11 -27.51 -17.90 12.65
N ALA A 12 -28.34 -16.87 12.52
CA ALA A 12 -28.24 -15.65 13.30
C ALA A 12 -28.54 -15.92 14.78
N GLN A 13 -29.64 -16.63 15.05
CA GLN A 13 -30.00 -17.00 16.42
C GLN A 13 -28.94 -17.91 17.06
N VAL A 14 -28.45 -18.92 16.35
CA VAL A 14 -27.39 -19.81 16.86
C VAL A 14 -26.11 -19.05 17.13
N ALA A 15 -25.72 -18.10 16.27
CA ALA A 15 -24.56 -17.26 16.51
C ALA A 15 -24.71 -16.43 17.79
N ASP A 16 -25.86 -15.80 18.00
CA ASP A 16 -26.13 -14.99 19.18
C ASP A 16 -26.10 -15.84 20.48
N GLU A 17 -26.68 -17.06 20.43
CA GLU A 17 -26.60 -18.02 21.55
C GLU A 17 -25.16 -18.40 21.88
N ILE A 18 -24.34 -18.69 20.88
CA ILE A 18 -22.93 -19.07 21.04
C ILE A 18 -22.08 -17.88 21.54
N LEU A 19 -22.28 -16.69 20.98
CA LEU A 19 -21.58 -15.48 21.45
C LEU A 19 -21.90 -15.17 22.91
N SER A 20 -23.17 -15.30 23.30
CA SER A 20 -23.63 -15.12 24.67
C SER A 20 -22.99 -16.15 25.61
N PHE A 21 -22.90 -17.42 25.17
CA PHE A 21 -22.20 -18.46 25.91
C PHE A 21 -20.71 -18.18 26.05
N TRP A 22 -20.03 -17.76 24.99
CA TRP A 22 -18.61 -17.42 25.05
C TRP A 22 -18.32 -16.28 26.01
N LYS A 23 -19.13 -15.24 25.98
CA LYS A 23 -19.01 -14.07 26.85
C LYS A 23 -19.24 -14.43 28.33
N SER A 24 -20.36 -15.13 28.62
CA SER A 24 -20.70 -15.54 29.98
C SER A 24 -19.71 -16.51 30.61
N ASN A 25 -18.98 -17.26 29.81
CA ASN A 25 -18.00 -18.25 30.26
C ASN A 25 -16.56 -17.83 30.02
N GLU A 26 -16.29 -16.61 29.58
CA GLU A 26 -14.92 -16.08 29.31
C GLU A 26 -14.09 -17.03 28.43
N ILE A 27 -14.71 -17.56 27.36
CA ILE A 27 -14.10 -18.62 26.55
C ILE A 27 -12.83 -18.14 25.84
N PHE A 28 -12.81 -16.89 25.38
CA PHE A 28 -11.63 -16.30 24.76
C PHE A 28 -10.49 -16.18 25.76
N GLU A 29 -10.72 -15.64 26.93
CA GLU A 29 -9.75 -15.47 28.00
C GLU A 29 -9.22 -16.85 28.47
N LYS A 30 -10.11 -17.82 28.66
CA LYS A 30 -9.75 -19.20 29.00
C LYS A 30 -8.91 -19.89 27.93
N SER A 31 -9.11 -19.52 26.66
CA SER A 31 -8.27 -20.05 25.57
C SER A 31 -6.80 -19.64 25.70
N ILE A 32 -6.53 -18.55 26.41
CA ILE A 32 -5.19 -18.01 26.67
C ILE A 32 -4.67 -18.51 28.02
N THR A 33 -5.45 -18.33 29.09
CA THR A 33 -5.01 -18.64 30.47
C THR A 33 -4.83 -20.11 30.73
N SER A 34 -5.66 -20.97 30.15
CA SER A 34 -5.50 -22.44 30.25
C SER A 34 -4.23 -22.99 29.58
N ARG A 35 -3.51 -22.14 28.86
CA ARG A 35 -2.25 -22.45 28.13
C ARG A 35 -1.05 -21.69 28.68
N GLU A 36 -1.13 -21.20 29.90
CA GLU A 36 0.03 -20.59 30.56
C GLU A 36 1.17 -21.61 30.69
N GLY A 37 2.38 -21.14 30.36
CA GLY A 37 3.57 -22.02 30.34
C GLY A 37 3.76 -22.85 29.05
N HIS A 38 2.79 -22.86 28.16
CA HIS A 38 2.95 -23.48 26.84
C HIS A 38 3.72 -22.56 25.86
N PRO A 39 4.23 -23.11 24.74
CA PRO A 39 4.87 -22.30 23.71
C PRO A 39 3.96 -21.15 23.25
N THR A 40 4.49 -19.96 23.17
CA THR A 40 3.72 -18.76 22.82
C THR A 40 3.62 -18.56 21.31
N PHE A 41 2.48 -18.02 20.88
CA PHE A 41 2.31 -17.43 19.55
C PHE A 41 1.68 -16.05 19.75
N THR A 42 2.42 -15.00 19.42
CA THR A 42 1.95 -13.63 19.60
C THR A 42 1.45 -13.09 18.27
N PHE A 43 0.26 -12.51 18.28
CA PHE A 43 -0.37 -11.91 17.12
C PHE A 43 -0.75 -10.45 17.42
N PHE A 44 -0.36 -9.56 16.53
CA PHE A 44 -0.82 -8.18 16.50
C PHE A 44 -1.72 -8.00 15.28
N GLU A 45 -2.94 -7.48 15.50
CA GLU A 45 -3.85 -7.13 14.40
C GLU A 45 -3.18 -6.13 13.46
N GLY A 46 -3.32 -6.33 12.14
CA GLY A 46 -3.10 -5.26 11.16
C GLY A 46 -4.25 -4.27 11.29
N PRO A 47 -4.02 -3.08 11.89
CA PRO A 47 -5.08 -2.29 12.46
C PRO A 47 -5.90 -1.60 11.36
N PRO A 48 -7.24 -1.59 11.46
CA PRO A 48 -8.06 -0.75 10.61
C PRO A 48 -8.05 0.70 11.10
N SER A 49 -8.38 1.62 10.20
CA SER A 49 -8.78 2.98 10.58
C SER A 49 -10.29 3.01 10.83
N ALA A 50 -10.71 3.62 11.94
CA ALA A 50 -12.13 3.72 12.30
C ALA A 50 -12.80 5.02 11.81
N ASN A 51 -12.26 5.67 10.78
CA ASN A 51 -12.82 6.85 10.12
C ASN A 51 -13.99 6.53 9.17
N GLY A 52 -14.19 5.25 8.84
CA GLY A 52 -15.28 4.72 8.03
C GLY A 52 -15.93 3.50 8.65
N THR A 53 -17.12 3.13 8.16
CA THR A 53 -17.81 1.91 8.60
C THR A 53 -17.15 0.66 8.04
N PRO A 54 -17.14 -0.47 8.80
CA PRO A 54 -16.59 -1.72 8.31
C PRO A 54 -17.41 -2.28 7.12
N GLY A 55 -16.71 -2.81 6.12
CA GLY A 55 -17.29 -3.49 4.96
C GLY A 55 -17.01 -4.99 4.96
N ILE A 56 -17.63 -5.72 4.05
CA ILE A 56 -17.52 -7.19 3.95
C ILE A 56 -16.06 -7.67 3.72
N HIS A 57 -15.25 -6.91 3.00
CA HIS A 57 -13.84 -7.22 2.78
C HIS A 57 -13.02 -7.20 4.09
N HIS A 58 -13.39 -6.33 5.04
CA HIS A 58 -12.79 -6.32 6.36
C HIS A 58 -13.13 -7.58 7.16
N VAL A 59 -14.39 -8.03 7.08
CA VAL A 59 -14.84 -9.28 7.73
C VAL A 59 -14.05 -10.46 7.19
N MET A 60 -13.94 -10.58 5.86
CA MET A 60 -13.20 -11.67 5.22
C MET A 60 -11.71 -11.69 5.64
N ALA A 61 -11.03 -10.55 5.58
CA ALA A 61 -9.62 -10.46 5.99
C ALA A 61 -9.41 -10.84 7.46
N ARG A 62 -10.30 -10.37 8.35
CA ARG A 62 -10.24 -10.67 9.80
C ARG A 62 -10.55 -12.13 10.10
N THR A 63 -11.49 -12.74 9.38
CA THR A 63 -11.78 -14.17 9.49
C THR A 63 -10.56 -15.03 9.15
N ILE A 64 -9.84 -14.67 8.06
CA ILE A 64 -8.61 -15.38 7.69
C ILE A 64 -7.56 -15.28 8.81
N LYS A 65 -7.35 -14.11 9.39
CA LYS A 65 -6.42 -13.91 10.51
C LYS A 65 -6.81 -14.75 11.73
N ASP A 66 -8.11 -14.79 12.06
CA ASP A 66 -8.63 -15.56 13.19
C ASP A 66 -8.42 -17.07 13.01
N ILE A 67 -8.56 -17.59 11.79
CA ILE A 67 -8.30 -18.99 11.46
C ILE A 67 -6.86 -19.38 11.88
N PHE A 68 -5.87 -18.57 11.52
CA PHE A 68 -4.48 -18.85 11.89
C PHE A 68 -4.27 -18.84 13.41
N CYS A 69 -4.84 -17.86 14.11
CA CYS A 69 -4.76 -17.76 15.55
C CYS A 69 -5.46 -18.93 16.25
N ARG A 70 -6.66 -19.32 15.80
CA ARG A 70 -7.40 -20.47 16.33
C ARG A 70 -6.66 -21.77 16.06
N TYR A 71 -6.09 -21.94 14.88
CA TYR A 71 -5.28 -23.10 14.55
C TYR A 71 -4.09 -23.24 15.50
N GLN A 72 -3.36 -22.16 15.80
CA GLN A 72 -2.26 -22.20 16.75
C GLN A 72 -2.75 -22.52 18.18
N THR A 73 -3.94 -22.03 18.56
CA THR A 73 -4.59 -22.36 19.83
C THR A 73 -4.92 -23.86 19.91
N LEU A 74 -5.48 -24.43 18.83
CA LEU A 74 -5.78 -25.87 18.75
C LEU A 74 -4.52 -26.75 18.82
N LYS A 75 -3.38 -26.23 18.35
CA LYS A 75 -2.07 -26.87 18.50
C LYS A 75 -1.48 -26.80 19.92
N GLY A 76 -2.23 -26.26 20.88
CA GLY A 76 -1.84 -26.16 22.28
C GLY A 76 -0.98 -24.96 22.63
N LYS A 77 -0.80 -23.99 21.73
CA LYS A 77 -0.02 -22.77 22.01
C LYS A 77 -0.84 -21.75 22.79
N GLN A 78 -0.16 -20.99 23.66
CA GLN A 78 -0.71 -19.78 24.23
C GLN A 78 -0.71 -18.67 23.17
N VAL A 79 -1.87 -18.28 22.68
CA VAL A 79 -2.01 -17.30 21.59
C VAL A 79 -2.49 -15.97 22.15
N LYS A 80 -1.55 -15.03 22.35
CA LYS A 80 -1.86 -13.65 22.71
C LYS A 80 -2.14 -12.85 21.45
N ARG A 81 -3.32 -12.21 21.40
CA ARG A 81 -3.85 -11.53 20.22
C ARG A 81 -4.21 -10.11 20.60
N LYS A 82 -3.44 -9.15 20.12
CA LYS A 82 -3.62 -7.73 20.44
C LYS A 82 -4.30 -7.00 19.31
N GLY A 83 -5.42 -6.35 19.59
CA GLY A 83 -6.09 -5.45 18.68
C GLY A 83 -5.37 -4.13 18.53
N GLY A 84 -5.74 -3.34 17.52
CA GLY A 84 -5.13 -2.05 17.28
C GLY A 84 -5.96 -1.15 16.37
N TRP A 85 -5.57 0.14 16.35
CA TRP A 85 -6.17 1.18 15.50
C TRP A 85 -5.09 1.93 14.75
N ASP A 86 -5.22 1.98 13.41
CA ASP A 86 -4.44 2.86 12.56
C ASP A 86 -5.09 4.24 12.55
N THR A 87 -4.35 5.24 12.98
CA THR A 87 -4.89 6.58 13.23
C THR A 87 -4.18 7.67 12.44
N HIS A 88 -3.35 7.30 11.48
CA HIS A 88 -2.59 8.21 10.65
C HIS A 88 -2.93 8.05 9.18
N GLY A 89 -2.46 9.01 8.39
CA GLY A 89 -2.42 8.92 6.95
C GLY A 89 -3.42 9.79 6.22
N LEU A 90 -3.16 9.90 4.94
CA LEU A 90 -3.86 10.76 3.99
C LEU A 90 -5.39 10.61 3.97
N PRO A 91 -5.98 9.41 4.10
CA PRO A 91 -7.44 9.28 4.11
C PRO A 91 -8.13 10.05 5.24
N VAL A 92 -7.51 10.10 6.44
CA VAL A 92 -8.05 10.85 7.59
C VAL A 92 -7.88 12.35 7.36
N GLU A 93 -6.70 12.77 6.90
CA GLU A 93 -6.39 14.18 6.62
C GLU A 93 -7.35 14.75 5.58
N LEU A 94 -7.46 14.11 4.42
CA LEU A 94 -8.35 14.57 3.33
C LEU A 94 -9.83 14.60 3.74
N GLN A 95 -10.27 13.66 4.59
CA GLN A 95 -11.63 13.67 5.12
C GLN A 95 -11.86 14.90 6.00
N VAL A 96 -10.95 15.20 6.92
CA VAL A 96 -11.04 16.34 7.84
C VAL A 96 -10.93 17.67 7.08
N GLU A 97 -10.01 17.80 6.13
CA GLU A 97 -9.89 18.97 5.26
C GLU A 97 -11.20 19.23 4.51
N LYS A 98 -11.80 18.19 3.95
CA LYS A 98 -13.10 18.28 3.26
C LYS A 98 -14.24 18.69 4.22
N GLU A 99 -14.29 18.13 5.44
CA GLU A 99 -15.32 18.45 6.44
C GLU A 99 -15.19 19.89 6.93
N LEU A 100 -13.96 20.40 7.07
CA LEU A 100 -13.67 21.77 7.50
C LEU A 100 -13.72 22.80 6.35
N GLY A 101 -13.76 22.34 5.10
CA GLY A 101 -13.71 23.21 3.91
C GLY A 101 -12.38 23.96 3.75
N ILE A 102 -11.29 23.33 4.18
CA ILE A 102 -9.93 23.89 4.14
C ILE A 102 -9.02 23.09 3.21
N THR A 103 -7.87 23.66 2.89
CA THR A 103 -6.77 22.99 2.21
C THR A 103 -5.59 22.81 3.16
N LYS A 104 -4.59 22.04 2.74
CA LYS A 104 -3.38 21.81 3.54
C LYS A 104 -2.63 23.11 3.88
N GLU A 105 -2.64 24.08 2.98
CA GLU A 105 -2.01 25.40 3.16
C GLU A 105 -2.71 26.25 4.23
N ASP A 106 -3.95 25.95 4.56
CA ASP A 106 -4.72 26.67 5.58
C ASP A 106 -4.34 26.23 7.01
N ILE A 107 -3.67 25.08 7.16
CA ILE A 107 -3.26 24.55 8.45
C ILE A 107 -2.11 25.39 9.00
N GLY A 108 -2.28 25.91 10.20
CA GLY A 108 -1.37 26.88 10.82
C GLY A 108 -1.67 28.34 10.44
N VAL A 109 -2.62 28.60 9.52
CA VAL A 109 -3.05 29.94 9.08
C VAL A 109 -4.49 30.21 9.48
N LYS A 110 -5.45 29.43 8.93
CA LYS A 110 -6.89 29.56 9.24
C LYS A 110 -7.31 28.71 10.46
N ILE A 111 -6.63 27.60 10.68
CA ILE A 111 -6.86 26.70 11.81
C ILE A 111 -5.49 26.39 12.45
N SER A 112 -5.40 26.33 13.75
CA SER A 112 -4.17 25.95 14.42
C SER A 112 -3.85 24.47 14.17
N VAL A 113 -2.55 24.12 14.15
CA VAL A 113 -2.10 22.72 14.03
C VAL A 113 -2.70 21.85 15.15
N ALA A 114 -2.79 22.38 16.37
CA ALA A 114 -3.34 21.67 17.51
C ALA A 114 -4.83 21.34 17.32
N GLU A 115 -5.61 22.31 16.86
CA GLU A 115 -7.04 22.13 16.59
C GLU A 115 -7.27 21.17 15.41
N TYR A 116 -6.49 21.29 14.32
CA TYR A 116 -6.54 20.36 13.21
C TYR A 116 -6.23 18.93 13.66
N ASN A 117 -5.17 18.72 14.43
CA ASN A 117 -4.82 17.41 14.98
C ASN A 117 -5.92 16.85 15.88
N GLN A 118 -6.58 17.71 16.67
CA GLN A 118 -7.71 17.27 17.50
C GLN A 118 -8.88 16.79 16.63
N LYS A 119 -9.20 17.49 15.54
CA LYS A 119 -10.22 17.08 14.58
C LYS A 119 -9.88 15.75 13.90
N CYS A 120 -8.63 15.54 13.54
CA CYS A 120 -8.17 14.24 12.99
C CYS A 120 -8.33 13.10 14.00
N ARG A 121 -8.00 13.31 15.28
CA ARG A 121 -8.19 12.32 16.35
C ARG A 121 -9.66 11.97 16.57
N GLU A 122 -10.55 12.95 16.52
CA GLU A 122 -11.99 12.74 16.63
C GLU A 122 -12.54 11.97 15.41
N ALA A 123 -12.12 12.35 14.21
CA ALA A 123 -12.57 11.74 12.96
C ALA A 123 -12.12 10.28 12.83
N VAL A 124 -10.87 9.98 13.15
CA VAL A 124 -10.31 8.64 12.96
C VAL A 124 -10.91 7.57 13.86
N MET A 125 -11.48 7.96 15.01
CA MET A 125 -12.13 7.05 15.96
C MET A 125 -13.66 7.09 15.90
N ARG A 126 -14.24 7.81 14.95
CA ARG A 126 -15.68 8.09 14.84
C ARG A 126 -16.55 6.85 14.82
N TYR A 127 -16.12 5.80 14.16
CA TYR A 127 -16.88 4.56 14.00
C TYR A 127 -16.33 3.39 14.80
N LYS A 128 -15.50 3.66 15.83
CA LYS A 128 -14.89 2.63 16.66
C LYS A 128 -15.94 1.64 17.21
N ASP A 129 -17.06 2.15 17.71
CA ASP A 129 -18.11 1.31 18.29
C ASP A 129 -18.70 0.31 17.26
N LYS A 130 -18.87 0.73 16.00
CA LYS A 130 -19.33 -0.17 14.93
C LYS A 130 -18.29 -1.23 14.58
N TRP A 131 -17.01 -0.89 14.67
CA TRP A 131 -15.93 -1.84 14.48
C TRP A 131 -15.82 -2.85 15.63
N ASP A 132 -16.03 -2.41 16.86
CA ASP A 132 -16.08 -3.28 18.03
C ASP A 132 -17.28 -4.23 17.93
N GLU A 133 -18.46 -3.72 17.58
CA GLU A 133 -19.68 -4.52 17.36
C GLU A 133 -19.49 -5.60 16.32
N ILE A 134 -18.93 -5.27 15.13
CA ILE A 134 -18.72 -6.29 14.08
C ILE A 134 -17.64 -7.29 14.49
N THR A 135 -16.64 -6.87 15.25
CA THR A 135 -15.59 -7.76 15.78
C THR A 135 -16.19 -8.81 16.69
N GLU A 136 -17.10 -8.41 17.58
CA GLU A 136 -17.84 -9.32 18.45
C GLU A 136 -18.79 -10.23 17.66
N LYS A 137 -19.63 -9.64 16.78
CA LYS A 137 -20.62 -10.39 15.99
C LYS A 137 -20.03 -11.45 15.07
N MET A 138 -18.90 -11.18 14.47
CA MET A 138 -18.21 -12.18 13.63
C MET A 138 -17.47 -13.25 14.44
N GLY A 139 -17.47 -13.14 15.78
CA GLY A 139 -16.77 -14.07 16.68
C GLY A 139 -15.25 -14.00 16.58
N TYR A 140 -14.69 -12.86 16.21
CA TYR A 140 -13.26 -12.67 16.08
C TYR A 140 -12.61 -12.58 17.46
N TRP A 141 -11.74 -13.54 17.77
CA TRP A 141 -11.01 -13.60 19.04
C TRP A 141 -9.78 -12.72 19.01
N VAL A 142 -9.92 -11.49 19.43
CA VAL A 142 -8.85 -10.48 19.53
C VAL A 142 -9.09 -9.62 20.77
N ASP A 143 -8.02 -9.30 21.49
CA ASP A 143 -8.09 -8.41 22.66
C ASP A 143 -8.26 -6.95 22.22
N MET A 144 -9.44 -6.41 22.46
CA MET A 144 -9.81 -5.01 22.23
C MET A 144 -9.88 -4.19 23.52
N GLN A 145 -9.55 -4.76 24.69
CA GLN A 145 -9.57 -4.04 25.98
C GLN A 145 -8.33 -3.15 26.12
N ASP A 146 -7.17 -3.63 25.65
CA ASP A 146 -5.94 -2.83 25.62
C ASP A 146 -5.36 -2.81 24.18
N PRO A 147 -6.08 -2.22 23.21
CA PRO A 147 -5.58 -2.13 21.85
C PRO A 147 -4.42 -1.14 21.76
N TYR A 148 -3.49 -1.38 20.85
CA TYR A 148 -2.54 -0.32 20.52
C TYR A 148 -3.18 0.71 19.58
N ILE A 149 -2.85 1.97 19.80
CA ILE A 149 -3.37 3.09 19.00
C ILE A 149 -2.17 3.89 18.51
N THR A 150 -2.02 4.01 17.20
CA THR A 150 -0.77 4.50 16.61
C THR A 150 -0.44 5.96 16.93
N TYR A 151 -1.43 6.81 17.30
CA TYR A 151 -1.17 8.18 17.74
C TYR A 151 -0.77 8.32 19.22
N THR A 152 -0.77 7.25 20.00
CA THR A 152 -0.41 7.35 21.43
C THR A 152 1.11 7.48 21.62
N PRO A 153 1.56 8.27 22.60
CA PRO A 153 2.99 8.41 22.90
C PRO A 153 3.67 7.06 23.16
N LYS A 154 3.03 6.17 23.91
CA LYS A 154 3.54 4.81 24.19
C LYS A 154 3.85 4.01 22.92
N TYR A 155 2.98 4.12 21.90
CA TYR A 155 3.21 3.46 20.61
C TYR A 155 4.36 4.12 19.86
N MET A 156 4.36 5.46 19.77
CA MET A 156 5.41 6.20 19.08
C MET A 156 6.79 5.96 19.70
N GLU A 157 6.91 5.96 21.03
CA GLU A 157 8.14 5.63 21.74
C GLU A 157 8.65 4.23 21.39
N SER A 158 7.73 3.24 21.31
CA SER A 158 8.09 1.87 20.92
C SER A 158 8.65 1.81 19.50
N VAL A 159 8.02 2.53 18.56
CA VAL A 159 8.52 2.63 17.17
C VAL A 159 9.87 3.31 17.12
N TRP A 160 10.05 4.42 17.83
CA TRP A 160 11.33 5.13 17.88
C TRP A 160 12.44 4.28 18.46
N TRP A 161 12.13 3.50 19.51
CA TRP A 161 13.09 2.56 20.07
C TRP A 161 13.53 1.51 19.05
N LEU A 162 12.58 0.93 18.29
CA LEU A 162 12.88 -0.03 17.22
C LEU A 162 13.74 0.61 16.12
N LEU A 163 13.41 1.82 15.69
CA LEU A 163 14.19 2.56 14.68
C LEU A 163 15.62 2.84 15.20
N ALA A 164 15.78 3.19 16.48
CA ALA A 164 17.09 3.39 17.09
C ALA A 164 17.90 2.08 17.08
N GLN A 165 17.27 0.91 17.32
CA GLN A 165 17.98 -0.38 17.21
C GLN A 165 18.44 -0.65 15.76
N LEU A 166 17.62 -0.34 14.77
CA LEU A 166 18.00 -0.48 13.35
C LEU A 166 19.14 0.49 12.97
N TYR A 167 19.07 1.72 13.43
CA TYR A 167 20.12 2.71 13.22
C TYR A 167 21.47 2.26 13.82
N ASN A 168 21.45 1.79 15.06
CA ASN A 168 22.66 1.31 15.74
C ASN A 168 23.27 0.06 15.07
N LYS A 169 22.49 -0.70 14.32
CA LYS A 169 22.95 -1.82 13.51
C LYS A 169 23.40 -1.41 12.09
N GLY A 170 23.37 -0.13 11.74
CA GLY A 170 23.69 0.36 10.40
C GLY A 170 22.67 0.01 9.31
N LEU A 171 21.48 -0.45 9.72
CA LEU A 171 20.40 -0.84 8.78
C LEU A 171 19.47 0.33 8.42
N LEU A 172 19.51 1.42 9.17
CA LEU A 172 18.80 2.66 8.87
C LEU A 172 19.83 3.74 8.51
N TYR A 173 19.74 4.28 7.32
CA TYR A 173 20.64 5.29 6.80
C TYR A 173 19.87 6.34 5.97
N LYS A 174 20.50 7.49 5.78
CA LYS A 174 19.95 8.56 4.96
C LYS A 174 20.28 8.29 3.48
N GLY A 175 19.28 8.28 2.62
CA GLY A 175 19.45 8.02 1.20
C GLY A 175 18.46 8.81 0.34
N TYR A 176 18.58 8.64 -0.97
CA TYR A 176 17.67 9.20 -1.96
C TYR A 176 16.87 8.09 -2.61
N THR A 177 15.59 8.37 -2.89
CA THR A 177 14.72 7.45 -3.65
C THR A 177 13.77 8.26 -4.51
N ILE A 178 13.27 7.62 -5.57
CA ILE A 178 12.20 8.19 -6.40
C ILE A 178 10.87 7.80 -5.75
N GLN A 179 9.98 8.77 -5.62
CA GLN A 179 8.64 8.57 -5.09
C GLN A 179 7.62 9.31 -5.96
N PRO A 180 6.52 8.65 -6.37
CA PRO A 180 5.39 9.33 -6.99
C PRO A 180 4.86 10.45 -6.07
N TYR A 181 4.56 11.60 -6.65
CA TYR A 181 4.06 12.76 -5.93
C TYR A 181 2.75 13.24 -6.52
N SER A 182 1.74 13.48 -5.69
CA SER A 182 0.47 14.06 -6.08
C SER A 182 0.45 15.55 -5.79
N PRO A 183 0.50 16.42 -6.80
CA PRO A 183 0.36 17.89 -6.59
C PRO A 183 -0.97 18.26 -5.95
N LYS A 184 -2.05 17.52 -6.28
CA LYS A 184 -3.39 17.76 -5.72
C LYS A 184 -3.49 17.46 -4.23
N ALA A 185 -2.83 16.38 -3.78
CA ALA A 185 -2.78 16.01 -2.37
C ALA A 185 -1.62 16.66 -1.62
N GLY A 186 -0.67 17.31 -2.33
CA GLY A 186 0.50 17.96 -1.75
C GLY A 186 1.47 17.00 -1.05
N THR A 187 1.51 15.72 -1.46
CA THR A 187 2.31 14.70 -0.79
C THR A 187 2.78 13.59 -1.72
N GLY A 188 3.83 12.87 -1.29
CA GLY A 188 4.25 11.62 -1.92
C GLY A 188 3.22 10.52 -1.72
N LEU A 189 3.14 9.60 -2.67
CA LEU A 189 2.22 8.47 -2.66
C LEU A 189 2.98 7.17 -2.43
N SER A 190 2.40 6.29 -1.63
CA SER A 190 2.87 4.92 -1.44
C SER A 190 2.42 4.01 -2.59
N SER A 191 3.09 2.87 -2.75
CA SER A 191 2.66 1.84 -3.71
C SER A 191 1.25 1.32 -3.43
N HIS A 192 0.83 1.29 -2.16
CA HIS A 192 -0.53 0.91 -1.77
C HIS A 192 -1.57 1.90 -2.31
N GLU A 193 -1.32 3.19 -2.20
CA GLU A 193 -2.22 4.26 -2.70
C GLU A 193 -2.33 4.23 -4.23
N LEU A 194 -1.24 3.86 -4.92
CA LEU A 194 -1.23 3.70 -6.38
C LEU A 194 -1.94 2.43 -6.88
N ASN A 195 -2.19 1.46 -6.01
CA ASN A 195 -2.85 0.20 -6.34
C ASN A 195 -4.35 0.18 -5.98
N GLN A 196 -4.91 1.30 -5.53
CA GLN A 196 -6.34 1.36 -5.22
C GLN A 196 -7.19 1.28 -6.50
N PRO A 197 -8.36 0.60 -6.46
CA PRO A 197 -9.28 0.58 -7.59
C PRO A 197 -9.66 2.00 -8.04
N GLY A 198 -9.55 2.26 -9.34
CA GLY A 198 -9.88 3.57 -9.93
C GLY A 198 -8.81 4.65 -9.78
N CYS A 199 -7.60 4.33 -9.33
CA CYS A 199 -6.47 5.25 -9.29
C CYS A 199 -6.02 5.69 -10.68
N TYR A 200 -6.11 4.79 -11.65
CA TYR A 200 -5.69 5.02 -13.03
C TYR A 200 -6.88 5.39 -13.89
N LYS A 201 -6.67 6.37 -14.75
CA LYS A 201 -7.64 6.81 -15.76
C LYS A 201 -6.91 7.12 -17.04
N ASP A 202 -7.52 6.80 -18.17
CA ASP A 202 -7.03 7.20 -19.47
C ASP A 202 -7.10 8.73 -19.59
N VAL A 203 -5.98 9.34 -19.90
CA VAL A 203 -5.86 10.78 -20.13
C VAL A 203 -5.18 11.02 -21.48
N LYS A 204 -5.56 12.10 -22.16
CA LYS A 204 -4.87 12.56 -23.36
C LYS A 204 -3.81 13.55 -22.94
N ASP A 205 -2.56 13.23 -23.23
CA ASP A 205 -1.43 14.07 -22.88
C ASP A 205 -0.44 14.17 -24.04
N THR A 206 0.45 15.15 -24.00
CA THR A 206 1.51 15.34 -24.98
C THR A 206 2.74 14.58 -24.56
N THR A 207 3.21 13.70 -25.44
CA THR A 207 4.45 12.94 -25.25
C THR A 207 5.48 13.36 -26.31
N VAL A 208 6.75 13.14 -26.02
CA VAL A 208 7.86 13.43 -26.92
C VAL A 208 8.78 12.21 -27.01
N VAL A 209 9.18 11.89 -28.23
CA VAL A 209 10.31 10.98 -28.48
C VAL A 209 11.50 11.87 -28.84
N ALA A 210 12.48 11.90 -27.94
CA ALA A 210 13.72 12.63 -28.15
C ALA A 210 14.77 11.72 -28.81
N MET A 211 15.48 12.27 -29.81
CA MET A 211 16.59 11.59 -30.47
C MET A 211 17.92 12.13 -29.92
N PHE A 212 18.79 11.26 -29.48
CA PHE A 212 20.12 11.57 -28.99
C PHE A 212 21.15 10.92 -29.90
N GLU A 213 21.96 11.71 -30.57
CA GLU A 213 23.03 11.21 -31.44
C GLU A 213 24.12 10.54 -30.63
N ALA A 214 24.58 9.35 -31.10
CA ALA A 214 25.71 8.68 -30.49
C ALA A 214 27.00 9.47 -30.77
N LEU A 215 27.81 9.66 -29.73
CA LEU A 215 29.08 10.38 -29.86
C LEU A 215 30.06 9.59 -30.73
N SER A 216 30.77 10.29 -31.59
CA SER A 216 31.82 9.70 -32.45
C SER A 216 32.87 9.02 -31.55
N GLY A 217 33.20 7.75 -31.86
CA GLY A 217 34.13 6.95 -31.08
C GLY A 217 33.57 6.34 -29.79
N GLN A 218 32.31 6.53 -29.49
CA GLN A 218 31.64 5.87 -28.35
C GLN A 218 31.54 4.35 -28.63
N LYS A 219 31.93 3.55 -27.63
CA LYS A 219 31.72 2.09 -27.70
C LYS A 219 30.23 1.81 -27.49
N LEU A 220 29.59 1.34 -28.55
CA LEU A 220 28.20 0.90 -28.49
C LEU A 220 28.10 -0.55 -28.00
N PRO A 221 27.02 -0.99 -27.34
CA PRO A 221 26.85 -2.37 -26.87
C PRO A 221 26.65 -3.40 -28.00
N PHE A 222 26.67 -2.96 -29.26
CA PHE A 222 26.51 -3.79 -30.46
C PHE A 222 27.44 -3.26 -31.56
N GLU A 223 27.69 -4.11 -32.57
CA GLU A 223 28.44 -3.71 -33.78
C GLU A 223 27.55 -2.84 -34.69
N ALA A 224 27.67 -1.53 -34.58
CA ALA A 224 27.03 -0.60 -35.50
C ALA A 224 27.86 -0.43 -36.75
N LYS A 225 27.34 -0.82 -37.92
CA LYS A 225 27.99 -0.62 -39.20
C LYS A 225 28.14 0.88 -39.57
N HIS A 226 27.38 1.75 -38.95
CA HIS A 226 27.33 3.18 -39.21
C HIS A 226 27.17 3.97 -37.92
N ALA A 227 28.15 3.94 -37.01
CA ALA A 227 28.09 4.61 -35.70
C ALA A 227 27.80 6.12 -35.79
N GLU A 228 28.26 6.76 -36.90
CA GLU A 228 28.05 8.19 -37.21
C GLU A 228 26.57 8.56 -37.51
N LYS A 229 25.69 7.56 -37.66
CA LYS A 229 24.24 7.75 -37.94
C LYS A 229 23.36 7.00 -36.94
N THR A 230 23.89 6.77 -35.76
CA THR A 230 23.17 6.04 -34.71
C THR A 230 22.54 7.02 -33.71
N HIS A 231 21.26 6.86 -33.47
CA HIS A 231 20.52 7.66 -32.49
C HIS A 231 19.89 6.76 -31.41
N PHE A 232 19.92 7.22 -30.18
CA PHE A 232 19.13 6.65 -29.09
C PHE A 232 17.79 7.38 -29.03
N LEU A 233 16.69 6.62 -29.03
CA LEU A 233 15.35 7.17 -28.88
C LEU A 233 14.91 7.03 -27.42
N ALA A 234 14.51 8.14 -26.82
CA ALA A 234 13.94 8.16 -25.48
C ALA A 234 12.53 8.78 -25.51
N TRP A 235 11.54 7.97 -25.18
CA TRP A 235 10.18 8.44 -25.05
C TRP A 235 9.93 8.99 -23.64
N THR A 236 9.24 10.12 -23.55
CA THR A 236 8.86 10.71 -22.25
C THR A 236 7.49 11.36 -22.30
N THR A 237 6.74 11.23 -21.20
CA THR A 237 5.51 11.96 -20.93
C THR A 237 5.77 13.30 -20.24
N THR A 238 7.01 13.60 -19.86
CA THR A 238 7.42 14.81 -19.14
C THR A 238 8.52 15.56 -19.88
N PRO A 239 8.24 16.10 -21.10
CA PRO A 239 9.27 16.69 -21.97
C PRO A 239 10.02 17.89 -21.37
N TRP A 240 9.43 18.57 -20.41
CA TRP A 240 10.06 19.70 -19.69
C TRP A 240 11.23 19.28 -18.77
N THR A 241 11.40 17.99 -18.49
CA THR A 241 12.55 17.46 -17.72
C THR A 241 13.77 17.19 -18.58
N LEU A 242 13.62 17.07 -19.90
CA LEU A 242 14.71 16.77 -20.82
C LEU A 242 15.94 17.70 -20.71
N PRO A 243 15.78 19.04 -20.53
CA PRO A 243 16.95 19.91 -20.36
C PRO A 243 17.80 19.64 -19.12
N GLY A 244 17.22 18.99 -18.11
CA GLY A 244 17.92 18.61 -16.87
C GLY A 244 18.58 17.23 -16.91
N ASN A 245 18.36 16.44 -17.95
CA ASN A 245 18.93 15.11 -18.08
C ASN A 245 20.40 15.18 -18.50
N VAL A 246 21.24 14.40 -17.84
CA VAL A 246 22.69 14.36 -18.08
C VAL A 246 23.17 13.05 -18.72
N ALA A 247 22.32 12.01 -18.71
CA ALA A 247 22.67 10.71 -19.28
C ALA A 247 21.40 9.92 -19.64
N LEU A 248 21.53 8.97 -20.57
CA LEU A 248 20.56 7.93 -20.85
C LEU A 248 21.08 6.62 -20.25
N ALA A 249 20.24 5.97 -19.42
CA ALA A 249 20.47 4.60 -19.00
C ALA A 249 19.79 3.67 -20.01
N VAL A 250 20.54 2.70 -20.55
CA VAL A 250 20.04 1.74 -21.53
C VAL A 250 20.29 0.33 -21.04
N GLY A 251 19.34 -0.57 -21.33
CA GLY A 251 19.50 -2.00 -21.07
C GLY A 251 20.42 -2.69 -22.08
N GLU A 252 20.82 -3.92 -21.81
CA GLU A 252 21.58 -4.75 -22.74
C GLU A 252 20.70 -5.21 -23.93
N ASP A 253 19.41 -5.36 -23.72
CA ASP A 253 18.42 -5.81 -24.70
C ASP A 253 17.79 -4.61 -25.42
N MET A 254 18.52 -4.00 -26.32
CA MET A 254 17.99 -2.90 -27.15
C MET A 254 17.50 -3.42 -28.50
N ALA A 255 16.35 -2.92 -28.95
CA ALA A 255 15.92 -3.10 -30.33
C ALA A 255 16.52 -2.00 -31.21
N ALA A 256 16.92 -2.38 -32.42
CA ALA A 256 17.41 -1.48 -33.45
C ALA A 256 16.36 -1.33 -34.57
N LEU A 257 16.04 -0.11 -34.92
CA LEU A 257 15.16 0.25 -36.04
C LEU A 257 15.94 1.08 -37.03
N GLU A 258 16.00 0.67 -38.30
CA GLU A 258 16.62 1.45 -39.37
C GLU A 258 15.54 2.24 -40.13
N VAL A 259 15.67 3.56 -40.12
CA VAL A 259 14.75 4.47 -40.80
C VAL A 259 15.57 5.45 -41.65
N GLY A 260 15.30 5.48 -42.95
CA GLY A 260 16.00 6.41 -43.86
C GLY A 260 17.50 6.25 -43.94
N GLY A 261 18.05 5.08 -43.60
CA GLY A 261 19.48 4.79 -43.55
C GLY A 261 20.17 5.20 -42.23
N GLU A 262 19.40 5.60 -41.24
CA GLU A 262 19.84 5.90 -39.87
C GLU A 262 19.37 4.80 -38.91
N LEU A 263 20.22 4.44 -37.95
CA LEU A 263 19.93 3.41 -36.95
C LEU A 263 19.37 4.08 -35.68
N HIS A 264 18.19 3.68 -35.31
CA HIS A 264 17.51 4.14 -34.10
C HIS A 264 17.47 3.00 -33.08
N LEU A 265 17.85 3.29 -31.85
CA LEU A 265 17.93 2.31 -30.76
C LEU A 265 16.86 2.61 -29.71
N ILE A 266 16.10 1.56 -29.36
CA ILE A 266 15.00 1.62 -28.41
C ILE A 266 15.28 0.60 -27.31
N ASP A 267 15.19 1.01 -26.04
CA ASP A 267 15.24 0.09 -24.93
C ASP A 267 13.93 -0.69 -24.84
N CYS A 268 14.01 -2.00 -24.97
CA CYS A 268 12.85 -2.90 -24.97
C CYS A 268 12.49 -3.46 -23.59
N GLN A 269 13.16 -3.06 -22.51
CA GLN A 269 12.87 -3.58 -21.17
C GLN A 269 11.52 -3.10 -20.63
N GLU A 270 10.98 -1.98 -21.08
CA GLU A 270 9.59 -1.61 -20.80
C GLU A 270 8.62 -2.38 -21.71
N ARG A 271 8.24 -3.57 -21.31
CA ARG A 271 7.28 -4.46 -22.01
C ARG A 271 5.87 -3.87 -22.19
N HIS A 272 5.66 -2.59 -21.93
CA HIS A 272 4.37 -1.92 -22.03
C HIS A 272 4.36 -0.64 -22.87
N VAL A 273 5.41 -0.34 -23.59
CA VAL A 273 5.31 0.68 -24.62
C VAL A 273 4.66 0.03 -25.85
N ASP A 274 3.35 0.20 -25.97
CA ASP A 274 2.62 -0.15 -27.19
C ASP A 274 3.00 0.86 -28.30
N VAL A 275 4.20 0.67 -28.86
CA VAL A 275 4.71 1.45 -30.00
C VAL A 275 3.83 1.27 -31.25
N GLY A 276 2.92 0.28 -31.23
CA GLY A 276 2.03 -0.05 -32.34
C GLY A 276 0.92 0.95 -32.63
N ARG A 277 0.70 1.96 -31.78
CA ARG A 277 -0.36 2.97 -32.03
C ARG A 277 0.14 4.33 -32.52
N HIS A 278 1.43 4.61 -32.42
CA HIS A 278 2.00 5.76 -33.09
C HIS A 278 2.70 5.27 -34.37
N ARG A 279 1.96 5.23 -35.49
CA ARG A 279 2.56 5.14 -36.80
C ARG A 279 3.57 6.29 -36.93
N LEU A 280 4.84 5.94 -36.84
CA LEU A 280 5.85 6.70 -37.56
C LEU A 280 5.56 6.37 -39.03
N ASP A 281 5.06 7.35 -39.80
CA ASP A 281 4.74 7.15 -41.22
C ASP A 281 5.93 6.51 -41.91
N GLY A 282 5.82 5.24 -42.28
CA GLY A 282 6.86 4.48 -42.98
C GLY A 282 7.42 3.25 -42.27
N ALA A 283 7.06 2.91 -41.03
CA ALA A 283 7.53 1.70 -40.37
C ALA A 283 6.58 0.51 -40.65
N ASP A 284 7.15 -0.57 -41.15
CA ASP A 284 6.47 -1.84 -41.42
C ASP A 284 6.03 -2.49 -40.07
N PRO A 285 4.72 -2.78 -39.88
CA PRO A 285 4.25 -3.41 -38.65
C PRO A 285 4.64 -4.89 -38.49
N GLU A 286 5.26 -5.53 -39.49
CA GLU A 286 5.64 -6.95 -39.44
C GLU A 286 7.10 -7.21 -38.98
N ALA A 287 7.89 -6.18 -38.70
CA ALA A 287 9.26 -6.35 -38.19
C ALA A 287 9.29 -6.68 -36.68
N ARG A 288 8.35 -7.49 -36.20
CA ARG A 288 8.46 -8.17 -34.92
C ARG A 288 9.05 -9.56 -35.20
N THR A 289 10.34 -9.71 -35.05
CA THR A 289 10.91 -11.04 -34.87
C THR A 289 10.79 -11.45 -33.41
N ASP A 290 10.37 -12.66 -33.23
CA ASP A 290 10.08 -13.43 -32.02
C ASP A 290 11.07 -13.24 -30.86
#